data_fc10d3101b6b1fd3f71f61a0ead29fe6
#
_entry.id   fc10d3101b6b1fd3f71f61a0ead29fe6
#
_cell.length_a   1.000
_cell.length_b   1.000
_cell.length_c   1.000
_cell.angle_alpha   90.00
_cell.angle_beta   90.00
_cell.angle_gamma   90.00
#
_symmetry.space_group_name_H-M   'P 1'
#
loop_
_entity.id
_entity.type
_entity.pdbx_description
1 polymer ?
#
loop_
_entity_poly.entity_id
_entity_poly.type
_entity_poly.pdbx_seq_one_letter_code
_entity_poly.pdbx_strand_id
1 'polypeptide(L)'
;MREQLSHLGGITHVNGKPLDDFEVIALGPNEDGLRWRTRNRYARIGDVSVGMKMPRAHTVIEIDDCLIAVEGSVALAQEKVHIGRGDISTAQSSTGQHVVVDQRGGPWLDEKVGNRSWRIHAGSFWQVHKDAPKVFVDTVRRFASLKPGDKALDLYAGAGLFAASIAADVTEKGEVVAVESVIDSMRDARRSCSDLPQMDLITADVSKWITQIDEDFEVVILDPPRAGAGLEVITELDRIAKRSIVYVACEPSALGRDAKYLADAGWSMTQLVGLDAFPMTGHVECIALFERF
;
A
#
# COMPACT_ATOMS: atom_id res chain seq x y z
N MET A 1 15.09 -10.19 2.55
CA MET A 1 13.74 -10.76 2.37
C MET A 1 13.76 -12.30 2.54
N ARG A 2 14.40 -13.12 1.68
CA ARG A 2 14.40 -14.61 1.80
C ARG A 2 14.81 -15.07 3.20
N GLU A 3 15.91 -14.56 3.71
CA GLU A 3 16.40 -14.87 5.04
C GLU A 3 15.39 -14.53 6.14
N GLN A 4 14.73 -13.37 6.07
CA GLN A 4 13.71 -12.97 7.03
C GLN A 4 12.48 -13.88 6.99
N LEU A 5 11.98 -14.22 5.78
CA LEU A 5 10.86 -15.13 5.62
C LEU A 5 11.17 -16.54 6.11
N SER A 6 12.38 -17.03 5.85
CA SER A 6 12.82 -18.34 6.33
C SER A 6 12.99 -18.36 7.85
N HIS A 7 13.77 -17.43 8.42
CA HIS A 7 14.09 -17.44 9.86
C HIS A 7 12.90 -17.09 10.75
N LEU A 8 12.10 -16.09 10.37
CA LEU A 8 10.96 -15.64 11.18
C LEU A 8 9.68 -16.39 10.87
N GLY A 9 9.44 -16.69 9.59
CA GLY A 9 8.23 -17.33 9.11
C GLY A 9 8.29 -18.86 9.00
N GLY A 10 9.49 -19.43 9.07
CA GLY A 10 9.67 -20.87 8.81
C GLY A 10 9.36 -21.27 7.36
N ILE A 11 9.32 -20.29 6.44
CA ILE A 11 8.94 -20.48 5.04
C ILE A 11 10.13 -21.04 4.29
N THR A 12 9.99 -22.23 3.73
CA THR A 12 11.04 -22.91 2.94
C THR A 12 10.67 -23.03 1.47
N HIS A 13 9.39 -22.96 1.14
CA HIS A 13 8.87 -23.07 -0.23
C HIS A 13 7.77 -22.05 -0.44
N VAL A 14 7.72 -21.49 -1.64
CA VAL A 14 6.64 -20.61 -2.12
C VAL A 14 6.41 -20.86 -3.61
N ASN A 15 5.17 -20.73 -4.08
CA ASN A 15 4.83 -20.95 -5.50
C ASN A 15 5.24 -22.34 -6.01
N GLY A 16 5.29 -23.35 -5.13
CA GLY A 16 5.74 -24.71 -5.46
C GLY A 16 7.26 -24.86 -5.69
N LYS A 17 8.08 -23.85 -5.33
CA LYS A 17 9.54 -23.84 -5.49
C LYS A 17 10.22 -23.55 -4.14
N PRO A 18 11.50 -23.95 -3.96
CA PRO A 18 12.30 -23.51 -2.82
C PRO A 18 12.33 -21.98 -2.73
N LEU A 19 12.30 -21.45 -1.50
CA LEU A 19 12.38 -19.99 -1.27
C LEU A 19 13.68 -19.39 -1.80
N ASP A 20 14.76 -20.15 -1.88
CA ASP A 20 16.04 -19.70 -2.42
C ASP A 20 15.95 -19.36 -3.93
N ASP A 21 15.03 -19.96 -4.66
CA ASP A 21 14.77 -19.69 -6.07
C ASP A 21 13.78 -18.55 -6.30
N PHE A 22 13.33 -17.91 -5.22
CA PHE A 22 12.35 -16.82 -5.31
C PHE A 22 13.01 -15.54 -5.83
N GLU A 23 12.39 -14.91 -6.82
CA GLU A 23 12.86 -13.67 -7.43
C GLU A 23 11.97 -12.48 -7.09
N VAL A 24 12.60 -11.31 -6.92
CA VAL A 24 11.91 -10.03 -6.79
C VAL A 24 11.76 -9.43 -8.18
N ILE A 25 10.55 -8.99 -8.51
CA ILE A 25 10.17 -8.50 -9.84
C ILE A 25 10.25 -6.96 -9.82
N ALA A 26 10.96 -6.38 -10.79
CA ALA A 26 10.99 -4.94 -11.00
C ALA A 26 9.60 -4.43 -11.44
N LEU A 27 9.24 -3.21 -11.02
CA LEU A 27 8.01 -2.55 -11.44
C LEU A 27 8.26 -1.65 -12.66
N GLY A 28 7.34 -1.74 -13.62
CA GLY A 28 7.34 -0.90 -14.82
C GLY A 28 8.41 -1.28 -15.85
N PRO A 29 8.46 -0.55 -16.96
CA PRO A 29 9.36 -0.84 -18.07
C PRO A 29 10.80 -0.34 -17.87
N ASN A 30 11.05 0.47 -16.84
CA ASN A 30 12.35 1.08 -16.59
C ASN A 30 13.16 0.20 -15.64
N GLU A 31 14.10 -0.55 -16.19
CA GLU A 31 15.02 -1.41 -15.41
C GLU A 31 16.13 -0.62 -14.70
N ASP A 32 16.24 0.70 -14.97
CA ASP A 32 17.27 1.57 -14.37
C ASP A 32 16.96 1.99 -12.92
N GLY A 33 15.74 1.75 -12.44
CA GLY A 33 15.30 2.12 -11.09
C GLY A 33 15.18 3.64 -10.86
N LEU A 34 15.03 4.43 -11.92
CA LEU A 34 14.94 5.89 -11.85
C LEU A 34 13.52 6.40 -12.10
N ARG A 35 13.24 7.64 -11.70
CA ARG A 35 12.01 8.40 -12.04
C ARG A 35 10.69 7.68 -11.68
N TRP A 36 10.70 6.91 -10.61
CA TRP A 36 9.53 6.14 -10.19
C TRP A 36 8.71 6.81 -9.07
N ARG A 37 9.36 7.64 -8.23
CA ARG A 37 8.78 8.13 -6.98
C ARG A 37 7.92 9.37 -7.22
N THR A 38 6.61 9.21 -7.03
CA THR A 38 5.59 10.25 -7.27
C THR A 38 5.35 11.17 -6.09
N ARG A 39 5.71 10.76 -4.87
CA ARG A 39 5.53 11.54 -3.65
C ARG A 39 6.87 11.73 -2.95
N ASN A 40 7.29 12.99 -2.82
CA ASN A 40 8.60 13.35 -2.32
C ASN A 40 8.48 14.40 -1.22
N ARG A 41 9.50 14.44 -0.35
CA ARG A 41 9.62 15.42 0.72
C ARG A 41 11.04 15.94 0.78
N TYR A 42 11.18 17.24 0.72
CA TYR A 42 12.45 17.96 0.69
C TYR A 42 12.57 18.87 1.91
N ALA A 43 13.76 18.98 2.48
CA ALA A 43 14.06 19.96 3.49
C ALA A 43 14.25 21.34 2.84
N ARG A 44 13.76 22.41 3.47
CA ARG A 44 14.03 23.77 3.05
C ARG A 44 15.40 24.23 3.51
N ILE A 45 16.07 24.99 2.67
CA ILE A 45 17.30 25.73 2.98
C ILE A 45 16.98 27.22 2.92
N GLY A 46 16.52 27.76 4.04
CA GLY A 46 15.90 29.11 4.05
C GLY A 46 14.68 29.18 3.14
N ASP A 47 14.50 30.32 2.49
CA ASP A 47 13.45 30.55 1.48
C ASP A 47 14.03 30.54 0.04
N VAL A 48 15.20 29.92 -0.13
CA VAL A 48 16.00 30.01 -1.36
C VAL A 48 16.06 28.70 -2.12
N SER A 49 16.28 27.58 -1.42
CA SER A 49 16.50 26.30 -2.08
C SER A 49 15.95 25.13 -1.25
N VAL A 50 16.00 23.93 -1.83
CA VAL A 50 15.60 22.68 -1.18
C VAL A 50 16.74 21.66 -1.22
N GLY A 51 16.67 20.72 -0.31
CA GLY A 51 17.68 19.68 -0.20
C GLY A 51 17.17 18.40 0.46
N MET A 52 18.07 17.43 0.57
CA MET A 52 17.81 16.16 1.26
C MET A 52 18.58 16.12 2.58
N LYS A 53 17.92 15.65 3.65
CA LYS A 53 18.57 15.41 4.93
C LYS A 53 19.51 14.20 4.83
N MET A 54 20.73 14.36 5.30
CA MET A 54 21.65 13.23 5.44
C MET A 54 21.09 12.19 6.42
N PRO A 55 21.27 10.90 6.13
CA PRO A 55 20.88 9.86 7.08
C PRO A 55 21.52 10.06 8.45
N ARG A 56 20.72 10.01 9.50
CA ARG A 56 21.16 10.15 10.91
C ARG A 56 21.86 11.48 11.24
N ALA A 57 21.68 12.53 10.43
CA ALA A 57 22.24 13.85 10.66
C ALA A 57 21.17 14.95 10.43
N HIS A 58 21.42 16.13 11.00
CA HIS A 58 20.58 17.31 10.76
C HIS A 58 21.03 18.11 9.52
N THR A 59 22.16 17.74 8.92
CA THR A 59 22.71 18.41 7.74
C THR A 59 21.80 18.17 6.55
N VAL A 60 21.48 19.26 5.85
CA VAL A 60 20.75 19.24 4.59
C VAL A 60 21.75 19.46 3.45
N ILE A 61 21.73 18.58 2.46
CA ILE A 61 22.50 18.74 1.21
C ILE A 61 21.57 19.34 0.19
N GLU A 62 21.94 20.48 -0.36
CA GLU A 62 21.23 21.12 -1.48
C GLU A 62 21.25 20.22 -2.71
N ILE A 63 20.15 20.14 -3.42
CA ILE A 63 20.02 19.32 -4.63
C ILE A 63 19.29 20.09 -5.73
N ASP A 64 19.74 19.91 -6.95
CA ASP A 64 19.09 20.44 -8.16
C ASP A 64 18.15 19.40 -8.78
N ASP A 65 18.36 18.12 -8.49
CA ASP A 65 17.53 17.02 -8.97
C ASP A 65 17.57 15.82 -7.99
N CYS A 66 16.58 14.95 -8.11
CA CYS A 66 16.50 13.68 -7.39
C CYS A 66 16.20 12.56 -8.40
N LEU A 67 17.18 11.72 -8.68
CA LEU A 67 17.09 10.71 -9.74
C LEU A 67 15.95 9.72 -9.60
N ILE A 68 15.55 9.38 -8.35
CA ILE A 68 14.41 8.48 -8.11
C ILE A 68 13.06 9.20 -8.16
N ALA A 69 13.02 10.52 -7.94
CA ALA A 69 11.78 11.29 -8.03
C ALA A 69 11.35 11.46 -9.50
N VAL A 70 10.04 11.55 -9.73
CA VAL A 70 9.50 11.94 -11.04
C VAL A 70 10.09 13.28 -11.48
N GLU A 71 10.24 13.48 -12.79
CA GLU A 71 10.82 14.69 -13.35
C GLU A 71 10.12 15.95 -12.85
N GLY A 72 10.89 17.01 -12.65
CA GLY A 72 10.39 18.29 -12.19
C GLY A 72 10.01 18.37 -10.71
N SER A 73 10.12 17.29 -9.94
CA SER A 73 9.73 17.28 -8.53
C SER A 73 10.55 18.25 -7.67
N VAL A 74 11.89 18.29 -7.85
CA VAL A 74 12.77 19.22 -7.16
C VAL A 74 12.53 20.66 -7.66
N ALA A 75 12.44 20.86 -8.97
CA ALA A 75 12.17 22.18 -9.56
C ALA A 75 10.86 22.79 -9.05
N LEU A 76 9.78 21.99 -8.96
CA LEU A 76 8.51 22.42 -8.38
C LEU A 76 8.66 22.81 -6.90
N ALA A 77 9.41 22.02 -6.13
CA ALA A 77 9.67 22.32 -4.72
C ALA A 77 10.47 23.61 -4.56
N GLN A 78 11.47 23.84 -5.42
CA GLN A 78 12.28 25.09 -5.44
C GLN A 78 11.43 26.32 -5.82
N GLU A 79 10.59 26.21 -6.85
CA GLU A 79 9.68 27.29 -7.26
C GLU A 79 8.78 27.74 -6.10
N LYS A 80 8.34 26.82 -5.28
CA LYS A 80 7.41 27.07 -4.16
C LYS A 80 8.09 27.14 -2.77
N VAL A 81 9.42 27.18 -2.72
CA VAL A 81 10.17 27.11 -1.44
C VAL A 81 9.82 28.27 -0.49
N HIS A 82 9.47 29.43 -1.00
CA HIS A 82 9.09 30.61 -0.24
C HIS A 82 7.66 30.53 0.39
N ILE A 83 6.87 29.49 0.02
CA ILE A 83 5.50 29.34 0.51
C ILE A 83 5.47 28.35 1.68
N GLY A 84 5.01 28.80 2.85
CA GLY A 84 4.83 27.96 4.04
C GLY A 84 6.10 27.80 4.87
N ARG A 85 6.10 26.83 5.79
CA ARG A 85 7.19 26.54 6.74
C ARG A 85 7.46 25.03 6.81
N GLY A 86 8.65 24.64 7.32
CA GLY A 86 9.05 23.24 7.45
C GLY A 86 9.45 22.61 6.12
N ASP A 87 9.42 21.30 6.06
CA ASP A 87 9.73 20.55 4.83
C ASP A 87 8.67 20.83 3.75
N ILE A 88 9.04 20.74 2.49
CA ILE A 88 8.15 20.90 1.35
C ILE A 88 7.92 19.53 0.69
N SER A 89 6.67 19.18 0.47
CA SER A 89 6.31 17.91 -0.16
C SER A 89 5.72 18.16 -1.55
N THR A 90 6.04 17.29 -2.49
CA THR A 90 5.44 17.26 -3.82
C THR A 90 4.71 15.95 -4.06
N ALA A 91 3.67 16.00 -4.85
CA ALA A 91 2.92 14.83 -5.29
C ALA A 91 2.58 14.95 -6.78
N GLN A 92 2.82 13.86 -7.52
CA GLN A 92 2.38 13.74 -8.91
C GLN A 92 1.37 12.60 -9.03
N SER A 93 0.25 12.88 -9.69
CA SER A 93 -0.77 11.86 -9.97
C SER A 93 -0.45 11.07 -11.24
N SER A 94 -1.12 9.92 -11.38
CA SER A 94 -1.06 9.09 -12.59
C SER A 94 -1.64 9.80 -13.84
N THR A 95 -2.41 10.88 -13.65
CA THR A 95 -2.95 11.73 -14.73
C THR A 95 -2.04 12.91 -15.08
N GLY A 96 -0.87 13.03 -14.44
CA GLY A 96 0.13 14.05 -14.73
C GLY A 96 -0.02 15.35 -13.94
N GLN A 97 -0.99 15.46 -13.03
CA GLN A 97 -1.07 16.62 -12.12
C GLN A 97 0.14 16.59 -11.18
N HIS A 98 0.90 17.68 -11.10
CA HIS A 98 2.08 17.77 -10.24
C HIS A 98 1.95 19.00 -9.33
N VAL A 99 1.91 18.79 -8.02
CA VAL A 99 1.54 19.81 -7.04
C VAL A 99 2.45 19.79 -5.82
N VAL A 100 2.50 20.92 -5.12
CA VAL A 100 3.04 21.00 -3.75
C VAL A 100 1.93 20.70 -2.75
N VAL A 101 2.27 19.88 -1.76
CA VAL A 101 1.38 19.55 -0.65
C VAL A 101 1.56 20.58 0.45
N ASP A 102 0.52 21.29 0.78
CA ASP A 102 0.49 22.25 1.88
C ASP A 102 0.04 21.58 3.21
N GLN A 103 0.02 22.39 4.28
CA GLN A 103 -0.39 21.91 5.62
C GLN A 103 -1.87 21.48 5.72
N ARG A 104 -2.68 21.77 4.70
CA ARG A 104 -4.11 21.41 4.64
C ARG A 104 -4.35 20.12 3.83
N GLY A 105 -3.30 19.38 3.49
CA GLY A 105 -3.39 18.19 2.67
C GLY A 105 -3.24 18.44 1.17
N GLY A 106 -3.04 19.70 0.76
CA GLY A 106 -2.85 20.09 -0.63
C GLY A 106 -4.12 20.01 -1.49
N PRO A 107 -3.98 20.26 -2.79
CA PRO A 107 -5.10 20.15 -3.73
C PRO A 107 -5.51 18.68 -3.96
N TRP A 108 -6.66 18.52 -4.60
CA TRP A 108 -7.12 17.23 -5.08
C TRP A 108 -6.26 16.75 -6.26
N LEU A 109 -5.96 15.45 -6.26
CA LEU A 109 -5.32 14.73 -7.36
C LEU A 109 -6.28 13.67 -7.89
N ASP A 110 -6.29 13.51 -9.21
CA ASP A 110 -7.01 12.45 -9.88
C ASP A 110 -6.02 11.31 -10.20
N GLU A 111 -6.20 10.18 -9.54
CA GLU A 111 -5.44 8.95 -9.79
C GLU A 111 -6.27 7.99 -10.63
N LYS A 112 -5.61 7.24 -11.51
CA LYS A 112 -6.26 6.24 -12.35
C LYS A 112 -5.52 4.91 -12.28
N VAL A 113 -6.25 3.84 -11.99
CA VAL A 113 -5.73 2.46 -11.97
C VAL A 113 -6.66 1.58 -12.80
N GLY A 114 -6.16 1.05 -13.90
CA GLY A 114 -7.01 0.35 -14.87
C GLY A 114 -8.12 1.26 -15.40
N ASN A 115 -9.36 0.83 -15.25
CA ASN A 115 -10.54 1.58 -15.69
C ASN A 115 -11.18 2.43 -14.60
N ARG A 116 -10.63 2.42 -13.37
CA ARG A 116 -11.18 3.16 -12.24
C ARG A 116 -10.36 4.39 -11.91
N SER A 117 -11.05 5.44 -11.44
CA SER A 117 -10.44 6.69 -11.00
C SER A 117 -10.71 6.94 -9.52
N TRP A 118 -9.72 7.54 -8.85
CA TRP A 118 -9.82 8.05 -7.48
C TRP A 118 -9.58 9.53 -7.49
N ARG A 119 -10.23 10.24 -6.58
CA ARG A 119 -9.97 11.65 -6.33
C ARG A 119 -9.58 11.82 -4.86
N ILE A 120 -8.29 12.02 -4.63
CA ILE A 120 -7.67 12.03 -3.31
C ILE A 120 -6.95 13.36 -3.06
N HIS A 121 -6.77 13.72 -1.80
CA HIS A 121 -5.89 14.85 -1.46
C HIS A 121 -4.42 14.48 -1.73
N ALA A 122 -3.66 15.46 -2.19
CA ALA A 122 -2.24 15.25 -2.49
C ALA A 122 -1.41 14.78 -1.28
N GLY A 123 -1.85 15.14 -0.06
CA GLY A 123 -1.23 14.73 1.20
C GLY A 123 -1.72 13.37 1.74
N SER A 124 -2.78 12.80 1.18
CA SER A 124 -3.24 11.47 1.55
C SER A 124 -2.23 10.40 1.10
N PHE A 125 -2.20 9.30 1.85
CA PHE A 125 -1.37 8.16 1.43
C PHE A 125 -1.84 7.61 0.07
N TRP A 126 -0.87 7.36 -0.79
CA TRP A 126 -1.01 6.63 -2.04
C TRP A 126 0.30 5.92 -2.35
N GLN A 127 0.26 4.81 -3.07
CA GLN A 127 1.46 4.08 -3.46
C GLN A 127 2.44 5.01 -4.18
N VAL A 128 3.69 5.07 -3.68
CA VAL A 128 4.65 6.08 -4.13
C VAL A 128 5.33 5.75 -5.46
N HIS A 129 5.41 4.47 -5.83
CA HIS A 129 5.89 4.06 -7.14
C HIS A 129 4.77 4.22 -8.17
N LYS A 130 5.04 4.91 -9.28
CA LYS A 130 4.02 5.24 -10.30
C LYS A 130 3.27 4.02 -10.86
N ASP A 131 3.94 2.86 -10.93
CA ASP A 131 3.37 1.62 -11.48
C ASP A 131 2.83 0.67 -10.40
N ALA A 132 3.15 0.91 -9.12
CA ALA A 132 2.73 0.03 -8.02
C ALA A 132 1.21 -0.11 -7.88
N PRO A 133 0.39 0.94 -7.96
CA PRO A 133 -1.05 0.80 -7.78
C PRO A 133 -1.66 -0.26 -8.72
N LYS A 134 -1.23 -0.25 -9.99
CA LYS A 134 -1.73 -1.22 -10.97
C LYS A 134 -1.26 -2.63 -10.69
N VAL A 135 0.04 -2.83 -10.46
CA VAL A 135 0.61 -4.17 -10.23
C VAL A 135 0.07 -4.78 -8.94
N PHE A 136 -0.08 -3.96 -7.89
CA PHE A 136 -0.63 -4.41 -6.61
C PHE A 136 -2.09 -4.83 -6.78
N VAL A 137 -2.92 -4.00 -7.40
CA VAL A 137 -4.33 -4.32 -7.67
C VAL A 137 -4.46 -5.60 -8.50
N ASP A 138 -3.71 -5.74 -9.58
CA ASP A 138 -3.76 -6.92 -10.44
C ASP A 138 -3.36 -8.19 -9.66
N THR A 139 -2.35 -8.10 -8.78
CA THR A 139 -1.88 -9.21 -7.97
C THR A 139 -2.88 -9.56 -6.86
N VAL A 140 -3.39 -8.55 -6.14
CA VAL A 140 -4.41 -8.73 -5.09
C VAL A 140 -5.67 -9.36 -5.66
N ARG A 141 -6.20 -8.87 -6.79
CA ARG A 141 -7.38 -9.44 -7.45
C ARG A 141 -7.16 -10.90 -7.87
N ARG A 142 -5.99 -11.20 -8.43
CA ARG A 142 -5.64 -12.58 -8.81
C ARG A 142 -5.60 -13.51 -7.59
N PHE A 143 -5.03 -13.08 -6.48
CA PHE A 143 -4.92 -13.87 -5.25
C PHE A 143 -6.26 -13.97 -4.53
N ALA A 144 -7.02 -12.90 -4.45
CA ALA A 144 -8.33 -12.88 -3.85
C ALA A 144 -9.33 -13.81 -4.58
N SER A 145 -9.20 -13.91 -5.92
CA SER A 145 -10.03 -14.78 -6.76
C SER A 145 -11.51 -14.75 -6.37
N LEU A 146 -12.04 -13.54 -6.20
CA LEU A 146 -13.41 -13.28 -5.75
C LEU A 146 -14.43 -13.73 -6.77
N LYS A 147 -15.60 -14.11 -6.29
CA LYS A 147 -16.74 -14.55 -7.08
C LYS A 147 -17.94 -13.62 -6.84
N PRO A 148 -18.86 -13.53 -7.80
CA PRO A 148 -20.13 -12.84 -7.59
C PRO A 148 -20.87 -13.35 -6.35
N GLY A 149 -21.15 -12.43 -5.42
CA GLY A 149 -21.81 -12.76 -4.14
C GLY A 149 -20.88 -13.00 -2.96
N ASP A 150 -19.56 -13.02 -3.18
CA ASP A 150 -18.59 -13.12 -2.07
C ASP A 150 -18.66 -11.86 -1.18
N LYS A 151 -18.36 -12.04 0.10
CA LYS A 151 -18.12 -10.97 1.07
C LYS A 151 -16.62 -10.82 1.31
N ALA A 152 -16.08 -9.65 1.06
CA ALA A 152 -14.66 -9.36 1.19
C ALA A 152 -14.40 -8.24 2.21
N LEU A 153 -13.26 -8.33 2.90
CA LEU A 153 -12.80 -7.33 3.85
C LEU A 153 -11.45 -6.76 3.40
N ASP A 154 -11.33 -5.42 3.43
CA ASP A 154 -10.08 -4.68 3.17
C ASP A 154 -9.68 -3.92 4.43
N LEU A 155 -8.66 -4.38 5.11
CA LEU A 155 -8.13 -3.81 6.35
C LEU A 155 -6.93 -2.90 6.05
N TYR A 156 -6.87 -1.75 6.72
CA TYR A 156 -5.91 -0.68 6.43
C TYR A 156 -6.11 -0.10 5.03
N ALA A 157 -7.38 0.10 4.66
CA ALA A 157 -7.81 0.33 3.29
C ALA A 157 -7.32 1.65 2.66
N GLY A 158 -6.81 2.60 3.46
CA GLY A 158 -6.38 3.90 2.97
C GLY A 158 -7.48 4.64 2.23
N ALA A 159 -7.19 5.07 1.00
CA ALA A 159 -8.16 5.71 0.10
C ALA A 159 -9.03 4.69 -0.68
N GLY A 160 -9.04 3.42 -0.27
CA GLY A 160 -9.86 2.37 -0.87
C GLY A 160 -9.30 1.79 -2.17
N LEU A 161 -7.97 1.73 -2.33
CA LEU A 161 -7.35 1.21 -3.55
C LEU A 161 -7.77 -0.23 -3.84
N PHE A 162 -7.60 -1.14 -2.87
CA PHE A 162 -7.96 -2.55 -3.05
C PHE A 162 -9.47 -2.74 -2.99
N ALA A 163 -10.14 -2.23 -1.97
CA ALA A 163 -11.58 -2.37 -1.81
C ALA A 163 -12.37 -1.96 -3.07
N ALA A 164 -12.10 -0.78 -3.63
CA ALA A 164 -12.77 -0.32 -4.84
C ALA A 164 -12.42 -1.14 -6.09
N SER A 165 -11.20 -1.68 -6.13
CA SER A 165 -10.75 -2.48 -7.27
C SER A 165 -11.39 -3.87 -7.31
N ILE A 166 -11.73 -4.44 -6.14
CA ILE A 166 -12.37 -5.76 -6.03
C ILE A 166 -13.91 -5.69 -6.02
N ALA A 167 -14.48 -4.51 -5.80
CA ALA A 167 -15.93 -4.34 -5.70
C ALA A 167 -16.68 -4.84 -6.97
N ALA A 168 -16.06 -4.69 -8.15
CA ALA A 168 -16.63 -5.21 -9.40
C ALA A 168 -16.63 -6.75 -9.45
N ASP A 169 -15.72 -7.42 -8.76
CA ASP A 169 -15.60 -8.88 -8.78
C ASP A 169 -16.70 -9.55 -7.93
N VAL A 170 -17.07 -8.95 -6.81
CA VAL A 170 -18.17 -9.45 -5.95
C VAL A 170 -19.54 -9.10 -6.51
N THR A 171 -19.64 -8.13 -7.42
CA THR A 171 -20.88 -7.59 -8.00
C THR A 171 -21.82 -6.96 -6.96
N GLU A 172 -23.00 -6.52 -7.36
CA GLU A 172 -24.04 -6.00 -6.45
C GLU A 172 -24.65 -7.09 -5.53
N LYS A 173 -24.30 -8.36 -5.73
CA LYS A 173 -24.78 -9.48 -4.91
C LYS A 173 -23.88 -9.78 -3.73
N GLY A 174 -22.65 -9.28 -3.78
CA GLY A 174 -21.66 -9.40 -2.72
C GLY A 174 -21.49 -8.11 -1.93
N GLU A 175 -20.51 -8.10 -1.05
CA GLU A 175 -20.19 -6.97 -0.18
C GLU A 175 -18.68 -6.79 -0.05
N VAL A 176 -18.24 -5.55 0.02
CA VAL A 176 -16.85 -5.20 0.37
C VAL A 176 -16.88 -4.25 1.56
N VAL A 177 -16.39 -4.71 2.69
CA VAL A 177 -16.18 -3.87 3.87
C VAL A 177 -14.74 -3.37 3.87
N ALA A 178 -14.54 -2.05 4.02
CA ALA A 178 -13.22 -1.42 4.06
C ALA A 178 -13.04 -0.64 5.36
N VAL A 179 -11.96 -0.94 6.08
CA VAL A 179 -11.68 -0.36 7.40
C VAL A 179 -10.38 0.43 7.38
N GLU A 180 -10.44 1.70 7.80
CA GLU A 180 -9.30 2.62 7.84
C GLU A 180 -9.42 3.57 9.05
N SER A 181 -8.33 3.77 9.75
CA SER A 181 -8.28 4.64 10.93
C SER A 181 -8.10 6.12 10.59
N VAL A 182 -7.44 6.44 9.46
CA VAL A 182 -7.15 7.80 9.05
C VAL A 182 -8.39 8.44 8.42
N ILE A 183 -8.97 9.40 9.12
CA ILE A 183 -10.24 10.07 8.74
C ILE A 183 -10.15 10.69 7.33
N ASP A 184 -9.02 11.32 6.99
CA ASP A 184 -8.86 11.98 5.70
C ASP A 184 -8.77 10.96 4.56
N SER A 185 -8.05 9.85 4.74
CA SER A 185 -8.00 8.75 3.78
C SER A 185 -9.39 8.14 3.55
N MET A 186 -10.14 7.90 4.63
CA MET A 186 -11.50 7.37 4.53
C MET A 186 -12.47 8.37 3.89
N ARG A 187 -12.26 9.67 4.05
CA ARG A 187 -13.03 10.70 3.32
C ARG A 187 -12.77 10.65 1.82
N ASP A 188 -11.50 10.45 1.43
CA ASP A 188 -11.11 10.27 0.04
C ASP A 188 -11.70 8.98 -0.55
N ALA A 189 -11.71 7.88 0.23
CA ALA A 189 -12.36 6.63 -0.14
C ALA A 189 -13.86 6.82 -0.38
N ARG A 190 -14.60 7.46 0.55
CA ARG A 190 -16.04 7.71 0.39
C ARG A 190 -16.36 8.51 -0.87
N ARG A 191 -15.52 9.49 -1.21
CA ARG A 191 -15.67 10.27 -2.44
C ARG A 191 -15.43 9.41 -3.68
N SER A 192 -14.35 8.63 -3.68
CA SER A 192 -13.91 7.85 -4.83
C SER A 192 -14.75 6.59 -5.08
N CYS A 193 -15.47 6.12 -4.07
CA CYS A 193 -16.26 4.88 -4.11
C CYS A 193 -17.77 5.12 -4.04
N SER A 194 -18.24 6.36 -4.18
CA SER A 194 -19.66 6.73 -4.04
C SER A 194 -20.58 6.09 -5.08
N ASP A 195 -20.01 5.55 -6.15
CA ASP A 195 -20.68 4.81 -7.23
C ASP A 195 -20.72 3.29 -6.98
N LEU A 196 -20.22 2.80 -5.85
CA LEU A 196 -20.13 1.38 -5.52
C LEU A 196 -21.06 1.05 -4.32
N PRO A 197 -22.34 0.75 -4.57
CA PRO A 197 -23.33 0.52 -3.50
C PRO A 197 -23.03 -0.71 -2.65
N GLN A 198 -22.23 -1.67 -3.14
CA GLN A 198 -21.80 -2.88 -2.43
C GLN A 198 -20.65 -2.64 -1.43
N MET A 199 -20.16 -1.40 -1.29
CA MET A 199 -19.09 -1.07 -0.37
C MET A 199 -19.61 -0.45 0.92
N ASP A 200 -19.13 -0.98 2.06
CA ASP A 200 -19.25 -0.34 3.36
C ASP A 200 -17.90 0.20 3.83
N LEU A 201 -17.85 1.50 4.17
CA LEU A 201 -16.63 2.25 4.47
C LEU A 201 -16.61 2.68 5.94
N ILE A 202 -15.79 2.02 6.74
CA ILE A 202 -15.73 2.13 8.19
C ILE A 202 -14.49 2.90 8.64
N THR A 203 -14.68 4.01 9.36
CA THR A 203 -13.57 4.74 9.98
C THR A 203 -13.35 4.20 11.39
N ALA A 204 -12.34 3.34 11.56
CA ALA A 204 -12.02 2.73 12.84
C ALA A 204 -10.56 2.27 12.91
N ASP A 205 -10.04 2.12 14.11
CA ASP A 205 -8.81 1.38 14.36
C ASP A 205 -9.05 -0.10 14.10
N VAL A 206 -8.24 -0.71 13.22
CA VAL A 206 -8.41 -2.10 12.76
C VAL A 206 -8.37 -3.08 13.92
N SER A 207 -7.41 -2.95 14.84
CA SER A 207 -7.23 -3.89 15.93
C SER A 207 -8.42 -3.90 16.89
N LYS A 208 -9.05 -2.74 17.09
CA LYS A 208 -10.23 -2.62 17.93
C LYS A 208 -11.52 -3.05 17.23
N TRP A 209 -11.65 -2.69 15.96
CA TRP A 209 -12.85 -2.97 15.19
C TRP A 209 -13.02 -4.48 14.95
N ILE A 210 -11.94 -5.17 14.58
CA ILE A 210 -11.97 -6.59 14.20
C ILE A 210 -12.41 -7.51 15.37
N THR A 211 -12.17 -7.10 16.60
CA THR A 211 -12.60 -7.86 17.80
C THR A 211 -14.08 -7.72 18.11
N GLN A 212 -14.79 -6.78 17.48
CA GLN A 212 -16.19 -6.45 17.79
C GLN A 212 -17.17 -7.01 16.76
N ILE A 213 -16.69 -7.49 15.62
CA ILE A 213 -17.53 -8.04 14.57
C ILE A 213 -17.75 -9.54 14.78
N ASP A 214 -18.92 -10.02 14.39
CA ASP A 214 -19.28 -11.44 14.39
C ASP A 214 -19.75 -11.86 13.00
N GLU A 215 -18.93 -11.51 12.00
CA GLU A 215 -19.21 -11.73 10.60
C GLU A 215 -18.05 -12.47 9.93
N ASP A 216 -18.38 -13.30 8.96
CA ASP A 216 -17.42 -14.07 8.17
C ASP A 216 -17.18 -13.40 6.82
N PHE A 217 -15.95 -13.54 6.32
CA PHE A 217 -15.55 -13.03 5.00
C PHE A 217 -14.89 -14.17 4.20
N GLU A 218 -15.30 -14.32 2.94
CA GLU A 218 -14.64 -15.28 2.05
C GLU A 218 -13.18 -14.93 1.84
N VAL A 219 -12.88 -13.65 1.72
CA VAL A 219 -11.53 -13.15 1.51
C VAL A 219 -11.26 -11.93 2.40
N VAL A 220 -10.10 -11.94 3.06
CA VAL A 220 -9.58 -10.76 3.75
C VAL A 220 -8.32 -10.28 3.08
N ILE A 221 -8.27 -8.99 2.74
CA ILE A 221 -7.10 -8.28 2.23
C ILE A 221 -6.60 -7.38 3.35
N LEU A 222 -5.28 -7.29 3.52
CA LEU A 222 -4.70 -6.33 4.46
C LEU A 222 -3.38 -5.77 3.94
N ASP A 223 -3.18 -4.45 4.15
CA ASP A 223 -1.94 -3.70 3.86
C ASP A 223 -1.51 -2.94 5.12
N PRO A 224 -1.03 -3.66 6.15
CA PRO A 224 -0.73 -3.06 7.44
C PRO A 224 0.54 -2.19 7.40
N PRO A 225 0.74 -1.33 8.41
CA PRO A 225 1.98 -0.54 8.53
C PRO A 225 3.21 -1.44 8.67
N ARG A 226 4.41 -0.85 8.59
CA ARG A 226 5.71 -1.55 8.69
C ARG A 226 5.85 -2.50 9.89
N ALA A 227 5.12 -2.23 10.97
CA ALA A 227 5.09 -3.10 12.14
C ALA A 227 4.39 -4.45 11.89
N GLY A 228 3.67 -4.59 10.76
CA GLY A 228 2.81 -5.72 10.47
C GLY A 228 1.45 -5.62 11.15
N ALA A 229 0.62 -6.65 11.00
CA ALA A 229 -0.70 -6.75 11.62
C ALA A 229 -0.60 -7.15 13.11
N GLY A 230 0.36 -8.01 13.44
CA GLY A 230 0.59 -8.48 14.81
C GLY A 230 -0.37 -9.60 15.24
N LEU A 231 -0.02 -10.24 16.36
CA LEU A 231 -0.72 -11.46 16.83
C LEU A 231 -2.19 -11.23 17.08
N GLU A 232 -2.57 -10.08 17.66
CA GLU A 232 -3.96 -9.76 18.00
C GLU A 232 -4.86 -9.74 16.75
N VAL A 233 -4.44 -9.03 15.70
CA VAL A 233 -5.18 -8.97 14.43
C VAL A 233 -5.17 -10.33 13.72
N ILE A 234 -4.03 -11.04 13.72
CA ILE A 234 -3.92 -12.37 13.10
C ILE A 234 -4.87 -13.38 13.76
N THR A 235 -5.01 -13.33 15.07
CA THR A 235 -5.95 -14.21 15.82
C THR A 235 -7.39 -13.97 15.36
N GLU A 236 -7.77 -12.70 15.15
CA GLU A 236 -9.11 -12.36 14.68
C GLU A 236 -9.30 -12.72 13.20
N LEU A 237 -8.25 -12.56 12.37
CA LEU A 237 -8.29 -13.03 10.97
C LEU A 237 -8.59 -14.53 10.89
N ASP A 238 -8.00 -15.33 11.77
CA ASP A 238 -8.26 -16.78 11.84
C ASP A 238 -9.75 -17.08 12.11
N ARG A 239 -10.40 -16.26 12.94
CA ARG A 239 -11.80 -16.41 13.27
C ARG A 239 -12.75 -16.06 12.13
N ILE A 240 -12.46 -14.97 11.39
CA ILE A 240 -13.41 -14.37 10.43
C ILE A 240 -13.12 -14.72 8.96
N ALA A 241 -11.88 -15.08 8.59
CA ALA A 241 -11.55 -15.42 7.22
C ALA A 241 -11.90 -16.88 6.91
N LYS A 242 -12.62 -17.13 5.80
CA LYS A 242 -13.10 -18.48 5.46
C LYS A 242 -12.28 -19.17 4.38
N ARG A 243 -11.87 -18.43 3.35
CA ARG A 243 -11.21 -19.04 2.18
C ARG A 243 -9.76 -18.61 2.06
N SER A 244 -9.49 -17.33 2.07
CA SER A 244 -8.14 -16.83 1.83
C SER A 244 -7.86 -15.48 2.51
N ILE A 245 -6.57 -15.24 2.78
CA ILE A 245 -6.04 -13.99 3.28
C ILE A 245 -4.99 -13.52 2.28
N VAL A 246 -5.15 -12.29 1.77
CA VAL A 246 -4.17 -11.64 0.91
C VAL A 246 -3.45 -10.57 1.71
N TYR A 247 -2.16 -10.77 1.96
CA TYR A 247 -1.35 -9.90 2.79
C TYR A 247 -0.38 -9.09 1.92
N VAL A 248 -0.53 -7.76 1.89
CA VAL A 248 0.42 -6.84 1.28
C VAL A 248 1.38 -6.35 2.38
N ALA A 249 2.68 -6.38 2.15
CA ALA A 249 3.67 -6.08 3.18
C ALA A 249 4.86 -5.30 2.62
N CYS A 250 5.11 -4.12 3.17
CA CYS A 250 6.29 -3.32 2.86
C CYS A 250 7.52 -3.67 3.71
N GLU A 251 7.39 -4.62 4.66
CA GLU A 251 8.47 -5.05 5.54
C GLU A 251 8.48 -6.59 5.66
N PRO A 252 9.41 -7.27 4.96
CA PRO A 252 9.46 -8.73 4.94
C PRO A 252 9.65 -9.40 6.30
N SER A 253 10.28 -8.72 7.26
CA SER A 253 10.43 -9.26 8.62
C SER A 253 9.10 -9.31 9.37
N ALA A 254 8.25 -8.30 9.19
CA ALA A 254 6.90 -8.28 9.75
C ALA A 254 6.03 -9.35 9.11
N LEU A 255 6.09 -9.48 7.77
CA LEU A 255 5.40 -10.56 7.05
C LEU A 255 5.85 -11.95 7.55
N GLY A 256 7.16 -12.18 7.72
CA GLY A 256 7.66 -13.46 8.22
C GLY A 256 7.10 -13.81 9.60
N ARG A 257 7.13 -12.85 10.53
CA ARG A 257 6.55 -13.05 11.87
C ARG A 257 5.05 -13.34 11.82
N ASP A 258 4.29 -12.55 11.08
CA ASP A 258 2.83 -12.69 10.99
C ASP A 258 2.44 -13.96 10.22
N ALA A 259 3.23 -14.38 9.22
CA ALA A 259 3.08 -15.67 8.53
C ALA A 259 3.25 -16.86 9.46
N LYS A 260 4.16 -16.75 10.45
CA LYS A 260 4.26 -17.79 11.47
C LYS A 260 3.01 -17.88 12.34
N TYR A 261 2.44 -16.76 12.75
CA TYR A 261 1.18 -16.77 13.50
C TYR A 261 0.04 -17.39 12.69
N LEU A 262 -0.04 -17.06 11.40
CA LEU A 262 -1.02 -17.67 10.48
C LEU A 262 -0.77 -19.19 10.33
N ALA A 263 0.49 -19.62 10.21
CA ALA A 263 0.83 -21.04 10.12
C ALA A 263 0.47 -21.81 11.40
N ASP A 264 0.72 -21.23 12.58
CA ASP A 264 0.34 -21.80 13.87
C ASP A 264 -1.19 -21.93 14.02
N ALA A 265 -1.98 -21.09 13.30
CA ALA A 265 -3.43 -21.14 13.19
C ALA A 265 -3.94 -22.05 12.03
N GLY A 266 -3.06 -22.71 11.29
CA GLY A 266 -3.41 -23.66 10.23
C GLY A 266 -3.54 -23.06 8.83
N TRP A 267 -3.09 -21.82 8.62
CA TRP A 267 -3.01 -21.19 7.30
C TRP A 267 -1.66 -21.48 6.64
N SER A 268 -1.66 -21.72 5.35
CA SER A 268 -0.45 -21.95 4.56
C SER A 268 -0.22 -20.83 3.57
N MET A 269 1.00 -20.27 3.50
CA MET A 269 1.37 -19.36 2.42
C MET A 269 1.53 -20.16 1.13
N THR A 270 0.56 -20.04 0.23
CA THR A 270 0.52 -20.79 -1.04
C THR A 270 1.16 -20.06 -2.19
N GLN A 271 1.06 -18.73 -2.19
CA GLN A 271 1.68 -17.90 -3.21
C GLN A 271 2.35 -16.66 -2.57
N LEU A 272 3.42 -16.22 -3.22
CA LEU A 272 4.16 -15.00 -2.87
C LEU A 272 4.61 -14.30 -4.14
N VAL A 273 4.49 -12.97 -4.17
CA VAL A 273 5.12 -12.08 -5.16
C VAL A 273 5.96 -11.06 -4.42
N GLY A 274 7.24 -10.96 -4.75
CA GLY A 274 8.13 -9.90 -4.28
C GLY A 274 8.29 -8.86 -5.38
N LEU A 275 8.17 -7.60 -5.01
CA LEU A 275 8.15 -6.47 -5.94
C LEU A 275 9.19 -5.43 -5.52
N ASP A 276 10.07 -5.04 -6.44
CA ASP A 276 10.96 -3.91 -6.26
C ASP A 276 10.19 -2.60 -6.47
N ALA A 277 9.36 -2.27 -5.48
CA ALA A 277 8.55 -1.04 -5.46
C ALA A 277 9.33 0.18 -4.96
N PHE A 278 10.57 -0.02 -4.50
CA PHE A 278 11.45 1.04 -4.00
C PHE A 278 12.87 0.91 -4.55
N PRO A 279 13.06 0.91 -5.86
CA PRO A 279 14.38 0.78 -6.48
C PRO A 279 15.41 1.75 -5.85
N MET A 280 16.67 1.33 -5.80
CA MET A 280 17.77 2.05 -5.15
C MET A 280 17.63 2.18 -3.61
N THR A 281 16.75 1.39 -2.99
CA THR A 281 16.62 1.31 -1.53
C THR A 281 16.71 -0.15 -1.05
N GLY A 282 16.77 -0.38 0.25
CA GLY A 282 16.76 -1.73 0.83
C GLY A 282 15.34 -2.30 1.08
N HIS A 283 14.29 -1.66 0.55
CA HIS A 283 12.90 -2.07 0.80
C HIS A 283 12.35 -2.90 -0.36
N VAL A 284 11.57 -3.92 -0.01
CA VAL A 284 10.88 -4.80 -0.95
C VAL A 284 9.42 -4.91 -0.52
N GLU A 285 8.51 -4.76 -1.45
CA GLU A 285 7.10 -5.10 -1.23
C GLU A 285 6.85 -6.59 -1.47
N CYS A 286 6.00 -7.17 -0.65
CA CYS A 286 5.57 -8.55 -0.77
C CYS A 286 4.04 -8.61 -0.83
N ILE A 287 3.50 -9.45 -1.71
CA ILE A 287 2.07 -9.78 -1.69
C ILE A 287 1.98 -11.29 -1.53
N ALA A 288 1.42 -11.75 -0.42
CA ALA A 288 1.31 -13.15 -0.06
C ALA A 288 -0.16 -13.60 -0.04
N LEU A 289 -0.41 -14.81 -0.52
CA LEU A 289 -1.68 -15.50 -0.40
C LEU A 289 -1.56 -16.58 0.65
N PHE A 290 -2.47 -16.56 1.62
CA PHE A 290 -2.63 -17.61 2.61
C PHE A 290 -3.97 -18.32 2.40
N GLU A 291 -3.95 -19.65 2.43
CA GLU A 291 -5.11 -20.51 2.28
C GLU A 291 -5.11 -21.61 3.34
N ARG A 292 -6.29 -22.13 3.64
CA ARG A 292 -6.48 -23.27 4.55
C ARG A 292 -7.05 -24.44 3.75
N PHE A 293 -6.50 -25.63 3.97
CA PHE A 293 -6.86 -26.88 3.29
C PHE A 293 -7.56 -27.86 4.24
#